data_73eb57a1ebfb24e9f6faba79db74dcc5
#
_entry.id   73eb57a1ebfb24e9f6faba79db74dcc5
#
_cell.length_a   1.000
_cell.length_b   1.000
_cell.length_c   1.000
_cell.angle_alpha   90.00
_cell.angle_beta   90.00
_cell.angle_gamma   90.00
#
_symmetry.space_group_name_H-M   'P 1'
#
loop_
_entity.id
_entity.type
_entity.pdbx_description
1 polymer ?
#
loop_
_entity_poly.entity_id
_entity_poly.type
_entity_poly.pdbx_seq_one_letter_code
_entity_poly.pdbx_strand_id
1 'polypeptide(L)'
;MATGHREFVRKHPIATKRALRAILKAADICAVEPDRAARALVDGGFTSRYDYALETMKDVPYNKWRVYDPEDSVRFYTLRLREAGMIKSTPQRLIAQGTDWRFLNELKKELKG
;
A
#
# COMPACT_ATOMS: atom_id res chain seq x y z
N MET A 1 -1.63 -3.52 -1.10
CA MET A 1 -2.57 -2.39 -1.19
C MET A 1 -3.49 -2.36 0.02
N ALA A 2 -3.88 -1.17 0.45
CA ALA A 2 -4.90 -1.05 1.48
C ALA A 2 -6.28 -1.29 0.87
N THR A 3 -7.08 -2.11 1.52
CA THR A 3 -8.44 -2.44 1.10
C THR A 3 -9.42 -2.15 2.22
N GLY A 4 -10.66 -1.83 1.87
CA GLY A 4 -11.69 -1.54 2.85
C GLY A 4 -13.08 -1.63 2.24
N HIS A 5 -14.08 -1.55 3.08
CA HIS A 5 -15.46 -1.52 2.63
C HIS A 5 -15.80 -0.14 2.05
N ARG A 6 -16.48 -0.13 0.92
CA ARG A 6 -16.93 1.11 0.24
C ARG A 6 -17.75 1.99 1.18
N GLU A 7 -18.65 1.39 1.96
CA GLU A 7 -19.47 2.11 2.93
C GLU A 7 -18.66 2.84 3.99
N PHE A 8 -17.60 2.19 4.51
CA PHE A 8 -16.72 2.80 5.50
C PHE A 8 -15.98 4.02 4.90
N VAL A 9 -15.41 3.86 3.70
CA VAL A 9 -14.68 4.94 3.03
C VAL A 9 -15.61 6.12 2.75
N ARG A 10 -16.84 5.85 2.33
CA ARG A 10 -17.82 6.88 2.03
C ARG A 10 -18.26 7.64 3.29
N LYS A 11 -18.50 6.92 4.38
CA LYS A 11 -18.97 7.50 5.66
C LYS A 11 -17.87 8.16 6.47
N HIS A 12 -16.64 7.67 6.33
CA HIS A 12 -15.50 8.09 7.16
C HIS A 12 -14.27 8.47 6.30
N PRO A 13 -14.41 9.51 5.44
CA PRO A 13 -13.30 9.90 4.55
C PRO A 13 -12.10 10.44 5.33
N ILE A 14 -12.32 11.16 6.43
CA ILE A 14 -11.24 11.72 7.25
C ILE A 14 -10.46 10.60 7.93
N ALA A 15 -11.15 9.62 8.53
CA ALA A 15 -10.51 8.47 9.16
C ALA A 15 -9.74 7.63 8.13
N THR A 16 -10.29 7.42 6.96
CA THR A 16 -9.65 6.71 5.85
C THR A 16 -8.35 7.40 5.43
N LYS A 17 -8.38 8.70 5.24
CA LYS A 17 -7.19 9.48 4.86
C LYS A 17 -6.14 9.46 5.96
N ARG A 18 -6.54 9.56 7.23
CA ARG A 18 -5.62 9.48 8.37
C ARG A 18 -4.92 8.14 8.47
N ALA A 19 -5.66 7.05 8.26
CA ALA A 19 -5.08 5.71 8.26
C ALA A 19 -4.05 5.55 7.13
N LEU A 20 -4.39 6.01 5.93
CA LEU A 20 -3.49 5.95 4.78
C LEU A 20 -2.25 6.82 5.01
N ARG A 21 -2.41 8.01 5.59
CA ARG A 21 -1.26 8.88 5.94
C ARG A 21 -0.30 8.18 6.90
N ALA A 22 -0.82 7.49 7.90
CA ALA A 22 0.01 6.74 8.85
C ALA A 22 0.79 5.62 8.15
N ILE A 23 0.16 4.88 7.25
CA ILE A 23 0.81 3.83 6.46
C ILE A 23 1.93 4.42 5.60
N LEU A 24 1.68 5.53 4.90
CA LEU A 24 2.67 6.15 4.02
C LEU A 24 3.84 6.76 4.79
N LYS A 25 3.60 7.34 5.95
CA LYS A 25 4.67 7.82 6.84
C LYS A 25 5.51 6.67 7.37
N ALA A 26 4.88 5.55 7.71
CA ALA A 26 5.60 4.34 8.12
C ALA A 26 6.47 3.79 6.97
N ALA A 27 5.97 3.83 5.75
CA ALA A 27 6.75 3.44 4.57
C ALA A 27 7.99 4.31 4.41
N ASP A 28 7.89 5.61 4.64
CA ASP A 28 9.04 6.52 4.60
C ASP A 28 10.07 6.18 5.69
N ILE A 29 9.63 5.85 6.89
CA ILE A 29 10.52 5.42 7.98
C ILE A 29 11.23 4.12 7.59
N CYS A 30 10.52 3.16 7.01
CA CYS A 30 11.12 1.91 6.55
C CYS A 30 12.20 2.14 5.48
N ALA A 31 12.02 3.14 4.63
CA ALA A 31 13.00 3.47 3.60
C ALA A 31 14.26 4.14 4.15
N VAL A 32 14.08 5.06 5.11
CA VAL A 32 15.18 5.90 5.65
C VAL A 32 15.88 5.21 6.81
N GLU A 33 15.14 4.51 7.66
CA GLU A 33 15.65 3.86 8.86
C GLU A 33 15.29 2.36 8.88
N PRO A 34 15.85 1.55 7.97
CA PRO A 34 15.49 0.13 7.87
C PRO A 34 15.83 -0.67 9.15
N ASP A 35 16.89 -0.29 9.86
CA ASP A 35 17.28 -0.89 11.14
C ASP A 35 16.23 -0.66 12.22
N ARG A 36 15.70 0.56 12.32
CA ARG A 36 14.62 0.90 13.25
C ARG A 36 13.35 0.11 12.94
N ALA A 37 12.99 0.00 11.66
CA ALA A 37 11.82 -0.76 11.24
C ALA A 37 11.98 -2.25 11.54
N ALA A 38 13.16 -2.83 11.26
CA ALA A 38 13.46 -4.23 11.58
C ALA A 38 13.40 -4.48 13.09
N ARG A 39 13.91 -3.57 13.90
CA ARG A 39 13.85 -3.66 15.36
C ARG A 39 12.42 -3.64 15.86
N ALA A 40 11.59 -2.76 15.31
CA ALA A 40 10.17 -2.67 15.68
C ALA A 40 9.42 -3.96 15.36
N LEU A 41 9.73 -4.63 14.25
CA LEU A 41 9.12 -5.92 13.90
C LEU A 41 9.49 -7.03 14.90
N VAL A 42 10.75 -7.06 15.34
CA VAL A 42 11.21 -8.05 16.33
C VAL A 42 10.58 -7.75 17.69
N ASP A 43 10.61 -6.51 18.14
CA ASP A 43 10.07 -6.09 19.44
C ASP A 43 8.56 -6.27 19.53
N GLY A 44 7.85 -6.12 18.40
CA GLY A 44 6.41 -6.35 18.30
C GLY A 44 6.01 -7.82 18.16
N GLY A 45 6.98 -8.73 18.11
CA GLY A 45 6.71 -10.17 18.00
C GLY A 45 6.30 -10.65 16.61
N PHE A 46 6.45 -9.81 15.57
CA PHE A 46 6.08 -10.17 14.20
C PHE A 46 7.09 -11.09 13.52
N THR A 47 8.34 -11.04 13.95
CA THR A 47 9.41 -11.95 13.51
C THR A 47 10.41 -12.13 14.63
N SER A 48 11.06 -13.29 14.67
CA SER A 48 12.10 -13.60 15.67
C SER A 48 13.50 -13.25 15.19
N ARG A 49 13.71 -13.04 13.89
CA ARG A 49 15.02 -12.89 13.26
C ARG A 49 15.23 -11.45 12.77
N TYR A 50 15.98 -10.69 13.55
CA TYR A 50 16.35 -9.32 13.20
C TYR A 50 17.12 -9.24 11.88
N ASP A 51 18.07 -10.14 11.66
CA ASP A 51 18.91 -10.17 10.45
C ASP A 51 18.07 -10.34 9.18
N TYR A 52 17.08 -11.23 9.20
CA TYR A 52 16.17 -11.42 8.08
C TYR A 52 15.24 -10.22 7.88
N ALA A 53 14.72 -9.66 8.97
CA ALA A 53 13.89 -8.47 8.91
C ALA A 53 14.66 -7.30 8.29
N LEU A 54 15.92 -7.10 8.69
CA LEU A 54 16.76 -6.03 8.16
C LEU A 54 17.02 -6.20 6.66
N GLU A 55 17.35 -7.42 6.21
CA GLU A 55 17.52 -7.69 4.78
C GLU A 55 16.26 -7.37 3.98
N THR A 56 15.10 -7.77 4.47
CA THR A 56 13.81 -7.48 3.83
C THR A 56 13.55 -5.98 3.75
N MET A 57 13.82 -5.25 4.83
CA MET A 57 13.63 -3.79 4.86
C MET A 57 14.55 -3.07 3.87
N LYS A 58 15.75 -3.59 3.64
CA LYS A 58 16.68 -3.02 2.66
C LYS A 58 16.29 -3.32 1.22
N ASP A 59 15.72 -4.50 0.97
CA ASP A 59 15.37 -4.94 -0.39
C ASP A 59 14.07 -4.32 -0.90
N VAL A 60 13.10 -4.06 -0.04
CA VAL A 60 11.81 -3.51 -0.45
C VAL A 60 11.91 -1.99 -0.66
N PRO A 61 11.53 -1.49 -1.85
CA PRO A 61 11.63 -0.05 -2.14
C PRO A 61 10.44 0.73 -1.56
N TYR A 62 10.40 0.89 -0.25
CA TYR A 62 9.29 1.51 0.47
C TYR A 62 8.99 2.96 0.07
N ASN A 63 9.97 3.68 -0.47
CA ASN A 63 9.81 5.08 -0.88
C ASN A 63 9.24 5.24 -2.29
N LYS A 64 9.03 4.16 -3.03
CA LYS A 64 8.54 4.21 -4.42
C LYS A 64 7.03 4.49 -4.52
N TRP A 65 6.30 4.53 -3.42
CA TRP A 65 4.87 4.81 -3.44
C TRP A 65 4.53 6.17 -4.07
N ARG A 66 5.46 7.13 -4.08
CA ARG A 66 5.26 8.45 -4.68
C ARG A 66 5.23 8.43 -6.20
N VAL A 67 6.01 7.55 -6.81
CA VAL A 67 6.17 7.48 -8.28
C VAL A 67 5.50 6.25 -8.90
N TYR A 68 5.14 5.29 -8.07
CA TYR A 68 4.51 4.06 -8.52
C TYR A 68 3.04 4.29 -8.89
N ASP A 69 2.61 3.72 -10.02
CA ASP A 69 1.22 3.77 -10.44
C ASP A 69 0.48 2.50 -9.96
N PRO A 70 -0.38 2.61 -8.93
CA PRO A 70 -1.09 1.43 -8.42
C PRO A 70 -2.09 0.83 -9.41
N GLU A 71 -2.56 1.59 -10.38
CA GLU A 71 -3.46 1.06 -11.40
C GLU A 71 -2.78 0.01 -12.27
N ASP A 72 -1.48 0.12 -12.49
CA ASP A 72 -0.72 -0.88 -13.26
C ASP A 72 -0.78 -2.25 -12.60
N SER A 73 -0.65 -2.32 -11.27
CA SER A 73 -0.78 -3.57 -10.53
C SER A 73 -2.20 -4.12 -10.59
N VAL A 74 -3.21 -3.28 -10.40
CA VAL A 74 -4.61 -3.70 -10.47
C VAL A 74 -4.93 -4.24 -11.86
N ARG A 75 -4.48 -3.55 -12.89
CA ARG A 75 -4.68 -3.96 -14.28
C ARG A 75 -4.03 -5.31 -14.57
N PHE A 76 -2.77 -5.47 -14.14
CA PHE A 76 -2.01 -6.71 -14.36
C PHE A 76 -2.69 -7.90 -13.68
N TYR A 77 -2.99 -7.80 -12.39
CA TYR A 77 -3.59 -8.91 -11.63
C TYR A 77 -5.02 -9.20 -12.09
N THR A 78 -5.80 -8.19 -12.43
CA THR A 78 -7.15 -8.39 -12.96
C THR A 78 -7.10 -9.18 -14.25
N LEU A 79 -6.19 -8.83 -15.15
CA LEU A 79 -6.03 -9.54 -16.42
C LEU A 79 -5.66 -11.00 -16.19
N ARG A 80 -4.69 -11.27 -15.30
CA ARG A 80 -4.26 -12.64 -14.99
C ARG A 80 -5.38 -13.46 -14.34
N LEU A 81 -6.11 -12.89 -13.40
CA LEU A 81 -7.22 -13.58 -12.74
C LEU A 81 -8.36 -13.85 -13.72
N ARG A 82 -8.61 -12.94 -14.65
CA ARG A 82 -9.62 -13.14 -15.69
C ARG A 82 -9.20 -14.25 -16.66
N GLU A 83 -7.96 -14.27 -17.11
CA GLU A 83 -7.41 -15.34 -17.96
C GLU A 83 -7.51 -16.71 -17.29
N ALA A 84 -7.31 -16.76 -15.98
CA ALA A 84 -7.41 -17.98 -15.18
C ALA A 84 -8.87 -18.39 -14.89
N GLY A 85 -9.85 -17.58 -15.30
CA GLY A 85 -11.27 -17.86 -15.06
C GLY A 85 -11.75 -17.60 -13.63
N MET A 86 -10.92 -16.95 -12.79
CA MET A 86 -11.26 -16.70 -11.39
C MET A 86 -12.20 -15.50 -11.21
N ILE A 87 -12.17 -14.55 -12.14
CA ILE A 87 -13.06 -13.39 -12.16
C ILE A 87 -13.56 -13.13 -13.57
N LYS A 88 -14.71 -12.46 -13.68
CA LYS A 88 -15.32 -12.09 -14.96
C LYS A 88 -15.12 -10.60 -15.31
N SER A 89 -14.80 -9.77 -14.34
CA SER A 89 -14.65 -8.33 -14.53
C SER A 89 -13.46 -7.99 -15.42
N THR A 90 -13.62 -6.95 -16.24
CA THR A 90 -12.51 -6.41 -17.04
C THR A 90 -11.62 -5.52 -16.17
N PRO A 91 -10.34 -5.31 -16.56
CA PRO A 91 -9.49 -4.35 -15.84
C PRO A 91 -10.10 -2.95 -15.76
N GLN A 92 -10.68 -2.47 -16.84
CA GLN A 92 -11.29 -1.14 -16.89
C GLN A 92 -12.43 -1.00 -15.88
N ARG A 93 -13.30 -2.00 -15.80
CA ARG A 93 -14.44 -1.98 -14.87
C ARG A 93 -13.98 -2.06 -13.43
N LEU A 94 -13.00 -2.91 -13.13
CA LEU A 94 -12.51 -3.09 -11.78
C LEU A 94 -11.81 -1.81 -11.28
N ILE A 95 -11.02 -1.15 -12.12
CA ILE A 95 -10.38 0.12 -11.77
C ILE A 95 -11.44 1.19 -11.53
N ALA A 96 -12.43 1.32 -12.43
CA ALA A 96 -13.46 2.34 -12.32
C ALA A 96 -14.36 2.18 -11.09
N GLN A 97 -14.68 0.95 -10.70
CA GLN A 97 -15.64 0.66 -9.63
C GLN A 97 -15.00 0.20 -8.32
N GLY A 98 -13.79 -0.37 -8.39
CA GLY A 98 -13.15 -1.02 -7.26
C GLY A 98 -11.97 -0.27 -6.65
N THR A 99 -11.56 0.85 -7.23
CA THR A 99 -10.42 1.62 -6.72
C THR A 99 -10.81 3.06 -6.41
N ASP A 100 -10.10 3.66 -5.46
CA ASP A 100 -10.26 5.06 -5.06
C ASP A 100 -8.88 5.62 -4.72
N TRP A 101 -8.36 6.49 -5.58
CA TRP A 101 -7.03 7.07 -5.43
C TRP A 101 -7.06 8.53 -4.94
N ARG A 102 -8.23 9.07 -4.56
CA ARG A 102 -8.37 10.47 -4.15
C ARG A 102 -7.45 10.82 -2.98
N PHE A 103 -7.48 9.98 -1.95
CA PHE A 103 -6.67 10.22 -0.73
C PHE A 103 -5.19 10.04 -1.00
N LEU A 104 -4.82 9.03 -1.80
CA LEU A 104 -3.43 8.84 -2.21
C LEU A 104 -2.91 10.06 -2.96
N ASN A 105 -3.67 10.58 -3.89
CA ASN A 105 -3.27 11.74 -4.69
C ASN A 105 -3.11 13.00 -3.83
N GLU A 106 -4.01 13.21 -2.86
CA GLU A 106 -3.89 14.31 -1.89
C GLU A 106 -2.64 14.15 -1.03
N LEU A 107 -2.38 12.94 -0.53
CA LEU A 107 -1.24 12.65 0.33
C LEU A 107 0.10 12.77 -0.42
N LYS A 108 0.13 12.44 -1.71
CA LYS A 108 1.31 12.68 -2.55
C LYS A 108 1.67 14.17 -2.59
N LYS A 109 0.68 15.06 -2.58
CA LYS A 109 0.90 16.50 -2.52
C LYS A 109 1.35 16.96 -1.14
N GLU A 110 0.76 16.42 -0.08
CA GLU A 110 1.10 16.77 1.31
C GLU A 110 2.47 16.25 1.73
N LEU A 111 2.83 15.02 1.32
CA LEU A 111 4.02 14.30 1.76
C LEU A 111 5.12 14.28 0.70
N LYS A 112 5.34 15.39 0.02
CA LYS A 112 6.46 15.54 -0.90
C LYS A 112 7.76 15.37 -0.11
N GLY A 113 8.51 14.36 -0.49
CA GLY A 113 9.72 13.99 0.22
C GLY A 113 10.96 14.68 -0.26
#